data_6cf676d00be1be237516f28f9064acd7
#
_entry.id   6cf676d00be1be237516f28f9064acd7
#
_cell.length_a   1.000
_cell.length_b   1.000
_cell.length_c   1.000
_cell.angle_alpha   90.00
_cell.angle_beta   90.00
_cell.angle_gamma   90.00
#
_symmetry.space_group_name_H-M   'P 1'
#
loop_
_entity.id
_entity.type
_entity.pdbx_description
1 polymer ?
#
loop_
_entity_poly.entity_id
_entity_poly.type
_entity_poly.pdbx_seq_one_letter_code
_entity_poly.pdbx_strand_id
1 'polypeptide(L)'
;PLINPERPDRPRETSLTGHMYLKVAHGEEARSMGWQPGTRTPDGYLGRVSADDVDTYVDPYYARTIEVSREQYEKIQEFGRAPTRFGFDPKYDAFSNGCTDFTWGALNHAGLHANVGPVPFKGFEGILQPTKNIPAIESIKAPFPDSDLNKVERNPMPERDWKQFLLSENDRAMMDQVNRGVASLDASHGRSPDEASERMCGSLFCLAKENGLSRVDHVLLSGPNAEGHAGTNVFVVQGEPSDPAHLRASMPTATAAQTPVHESMAQAERLTQTQQQVAQQQDHAQVQEQQAAALRMG
;
A
#
# COMPACT_ATOMS: atom_id res chain seq x y z
N PRO A 1 9.79 3.59 -9.65
CA PRO A 1 9.49 5.03 -9.64
C PRO A 1 8.23 5.35 -10.45
N LEU A 2 7.44 6.33 -10.00
CA LEU A 2 6.25 6.83 -10.68
C LEU A 2 6.63 8.07 -11.50
N ILE A 3 6.18 8.11 -12.74
CA ILE A 3 6.13 9.36 -13.52
C ILE A 3 4.69 9.86 -13.46
N ASN A 4 4.51 11.13 -13.04
CA ASN A 4 3.23 11.79 -13.22
C ASN A 4 3.22 12.47 -14.60
N PRO A 5 2.44 11.97 -15.57
CA PRO A 5 2.40 12.52 -16.92
C PRO A 5 1.88 13.96 -16.96
N GLU A 6 1.10 14.39 -15.96
CA GLU A 6 0.62 15.78 -15.84
C GLU A 6 1.66 16.75 -15.27
N ARG A 7 2.75 16.22 -14.68
CA ARG A 7 3.83 17.01 -14.05
C ARG A 7 5.20 16.38 -14.31
N PRO A 8 5.68 16.37 -15.54
CA PRO A 8 6.96 15.73 -15.92
C PRO A 8 8.19 16.40 -15.30
N ASP A 9 8.05 17.61 -14.79
CA ASP A 9 9.09 18.42 -14.13
C ASP A 9 9.29 18.07 -12.65
N ARG A 10 8.42 17.25 -12.05
CA ARG A 10 8.59 16.80 -10.67
C ARG A 10 9.55 15.62 -10.57
N PRO A 11 10.27 15.51 -9.44
CA PRO A 11 11.05 14.31 -9.14
C PRO A 11 10.18 13.05 -9.27
N ARG A 12 10.76 11.97 -9.76
CA ARG A 12 10.09 10.66 -9.83
C ARG A 12 9.65 10.25 -8.43
N GLU A 13 8.36 10.01 -8.27
CA GLU A 13 7.80 9.53 -7.03
C GLU A 13 7.95 8.01 -6.93
N THR A 14 8.01 7.49 -5.71
CA THR A 14 8.07 6.04 -5.46
C THR A 14 6.71 5.56 -4.99
N SER A 15 6.21 4.48 -5.58
CA SER A 15 4.99 3.84 -5.06
C SER A 15 5.23 3.31 -3.65
N LEU A 16 4.41 3.73 -2.69
CA LEU A 16 4.53 3.35 -1.28
C LEU A 16 4.37 1.85 -1.07
N THR A 17 3.30 1.30 -1.63
CA THR A 17 2.95 -0.12 -1.50
C THR A 17 3.64 -0.99 -2.56
N GLY A 18 4.26 -0.36 -3.54
CA GLY A 18 4.69 -1.02 -4.77
C GLY A 18 3.51 -1.26 -5.71
N HIS A 19 3.82 -1.68 -6.93
CA HIS A 19 2.84 -2.10 -7.92
C HIS A 19 3.37 -3.30 -8.70
N MET A 20 2.49 -4.25 -8.98
CA MET A 20 2.79 -5.42 -9.79
C MET A 20 1.87 -5.43 -11.02
N TYR A 21 2.46 -5.63 -12.19
CA TYR A 21 1.71 -5.66 -13.44
C TYR A 21 2.36 -6.59 -14.45
N LEU A 22 1.61 -6.94 -15.48
CA LEU A 22 2.09 -7.71 -16.62
C LEU A 22 2.33 -6.80 -17.81
N LYS A 23 3.38 -7.08 -18.57
CA LYS A 23 3.58 -6.58 -19.93
C LYS A 23 3.59 -7.77 -20.87
N VAL A 24 2.74 -7.78 -21.86
CA VAL A 24 2.73 -8.76 -22.95
C VAL A 24 3.08 -8.08 -24.26
N ALA A 25 3.87 -8.74 -25.10
CA ALA A 25 4.31 -8.21 -26.37
C ALA A 25 4.27 -9.29 -27.45
N HIS A 26 3.94 -8.88 -28.69
CA HIS A 26 4.04 -9.70 -29.88
C HIS A 26 4.50 -8.81 -31.04
N GLY A 27 5.70 -9.04 -31.55
CA GLY A 27 6.35 -8.14 -32.49
C GLY A 27 6.60 -6.76 -31.87
N GLU A 28 6.14 -5.71 -32.56
CA GLU A 28 6.24 -4.32 -32.08
C GLU A 28 5.09 -3.91 -31.14
N GLU A 29 4.03 -4.70 -31.08
CA GLU A 29 2.90 -4.42 -30.20
C GLU A 29 3.19 -4.89 -28.78
N ALA A 30 3.08 -3.96 -27.83
CA ALA A 30 3.20 -4.24 -26.42
C ALA A 30 2.02 -3.62 -25.65
N ARG A 31 1.55 -4.33 -24.61
CA ARG A 31 0.48 -3.86 -23.74
C ARG A 31 0.83 -4.21 -22.29
N SER A 32 0.62 -3.25 -21.38
CA SER A 32 0.62 -3.53 -19.95
C SER A 32 -0.78 -3.80 -19.43
N MET A 33 -0.86 -4.50 -18.32
CA MET A 33 -2.10 -4.83 -17.60
C MET A 33 -1.79 -4.93 -16.11
N GLY A 34 -2.34 -4.00 -15.33
CA GLY A 34 -2.33 -3.99 -13.88
C GLY A 34 -3.74 -3.84 -13.34
N TRP A 35 -3.93 -3.99 -12.05
CA TRP A 35 -5.21 -3.79 -11.38
C TRP A 35 -5.13 -2.59 -10.45
N GLN A 36 -6.03 -1.64 -10.66
CA GLN A 36 -6.02 -0.36 -9.98
C GLN A 36 -7.43 0.00 -9.51
N PRO A 37 -7.57 0.88 -8.49
CA PRO A 37 -8.87 1.41 -8.13
C PRO A 37 -9.46 2.19 -9.32
N GLY A 38 -10.69 1.89 -9.64
CA GLY A 38 -11.47 2.53 -10.71
C GLY A 38 -12.62 3.37 -10.14
N THR A 39 -13.85 3.03 -10.52
CA THR A 39 -15.03 3.78 -10.10
C THR A 39 -15.30 3.60 -8.61
N ARG A 40 -15.48 4.73 -7.90
CA ARG A 40 -15.86 4.72 -6.48
C ARG A 40 -17.32 4.29 -6.33
N THR A 41 -17.57 3.44 -5.35
CA THR A 41 -18.90 2.98 -4.94
C THR A 41 -19.12 3.31 -3.47
N PRO A 42 -20.35 3.23 -2.93
CA PRO A 42 -20.59 3.40 -1.50
C PRO A 42 -19.75 2.45 -0.61
N ASP A 43 -19.43 1.25 -1.12
CA ASP A 43 -18.73 0.18 -0.39
C ASP A 43 -17.23 0.07 -0.76
N GLY A 44 -16.62 1.12 -1.35
CA GLY A 44 -15.22 1.13 -1.75
C GLY A 44 -15.01 1.46 -3.23
N TYR A 45 -14.19 0.69 -3.93
CA TYR A 45 -13.90 0.92 -5.36
C TYR A 45 -14.18 -0.35 -6.17
N LEU A 46 -14.72 -0.18 -7.37
CA LEU A 46 -14.57 -1.18 -8.40
C LEU A 46 -13.15 -1.08 -8.96
N GLY A 47 -12.55 -2.21 -9.23
CA GLY A 47 -11.26 -2.23 -9.89
C GLY A 47 -11.36 -1.96 -11.39
N ARG A 48 -10.26 -1.53 -11.96
CA ARG A 48 -10.09 -1.41 -13.40
C ARG A 48 -8.75 -2.00 -13.85
N VAL A 49 -8.72 -2.56 -15.02
CA VAL A 49 -7.47 -2.95 -15.66
C VAL A 49 -6.81 -1.69 -16.25
N SER A 50 -5.58 -1.41 -15.83
CA SER A 50 -4.75 -0.35 -16.43
C SER A 50 -4.11 -0.85 -17.73
N ALA A 51 -3.71 0.10 -18.58
CA ALA A 51 -2.98 -0.19 -19.80
C ALA A 51 -1.75 0.71 -19.99
N ASP A 52 -1.47 1.53 -19.00
CA ASP A 52 -0.45 2.58 -18.96
C ASP A 52 0.65 2.33 -17.90
N ASP A 53 0.70 1.09 -17.37
CA ASP A 53 1.63 0.77 -16.28
C ASP A 53 3.09 0.95 -16.69
N VAL A 54 3.46 0.62 -17.93
CA VAL A 54 4.85 0.77 -18.42
C VAL A 54 5.26 2.24 -18.57
N ASP A 55 4.31 3.13 -18.80
CA ASP A 55 4.55 4.57 -18.92
C ASP A 55 4.56 5.23 -17.54
N THR A 56 3.76 4.69 -16.62
CA THR A 56 3.62 5.19 -15.25
C THR A 56 4.74 4.70 -14.33
N TYR A 57 5.11 3.41 -14.42
CA TYR A 57 6.10 2.76 -13.56
C TYR A 57 7.37 2.43 -14.35
N VAL A 58 8.33 3.34 -14.33
CA VAL A 58 9.63 3.17 -15.01
C VAL A 58 10.68 2.58 -14.07
N ASP A 59 11.72 1.99 -14.64
CA ASP A 59 12.84 1.38 -13.92
C ASP A 59 12.34 0.45 -12.78
N PRO A 60 11.57 -0.60 -13.09
CA PRO A 60 11.00 -1.48 -12.07
C PRO A 60 12.13 -2.11 -11.25
N TYR A 61 11.93 -2.20 -9.91
CA TYR A 61 12.90 -2.85 -9.02
C TYR A 61 13.27 -4.26 -9.49
N TYR A 62 12.29 -4.98 -10.03
CA TYR A 62 12.45 -6.31 -10.60
C TYR A 62 11.52 -6.49 -11.79
N ALA A 63 12.05 -7.01 -12.89
CA ALA A 63 11.26 -7.49 -14.01
C ALA A 63 11.82 -8.81 -14.53
N ARG A 64 10.94 -9.73 -14.90
CA ARG A 64 11.27 -10.98 -15.54
C ARG A 64 10.49 -11.11 -16.83
N THR A 65 11.20 -11.28 -17.94
CA THR A 65 10.63 -11.58 -19.25
C THR A 65 10.82 -13.07 -19.53
N ILE A 66 9.77 -13.73 -20.00
CA ILE A 66 9.82 -15.12 -20.46
C ILE A 66 9.07 -15.20 -21.80
N GLU A 67 9.60 -16.00 -22.73
CA GLU A 67 8.89 -16.35 -23.93
C GLU A 67 7.74 -17.32 -23.59
N VAL A 68 6.56 -17.04 -24.15
CA VAL A 68 5.35 -17.84 -23.94
C VAL A 68 4.78 -18.33 -25.24
N SER A 69 3.99 -19.41 -25.23
CA SER A 69 3.27 -19.86 -26.40
C SER A 69 2.18 -18.87 -26.82
N ARG A 70 1.74 -18.96 -28.07
CA ARG A 70 0.60 -18.15 -28.55
C ARG A 70 -0.66 -18.36 -27.70
N GLU A 71 -0.94 -19.60 -27.32
CA GLU A 71 -2.09 -19.93 -26.46
C GLU A 71 -1.98 -19.23 -25.08
N GLN A 72 -0.81 -19.25 -24.47
CA GLN A 72 -0.56 -18.58 -23.18
C GLN A 72 -0.70 -17.05 -23.31
N TYR A 73 -0.17 -16.47 -24.36
CA TYR A 73 -0.31 -15.06 -24.67
C TYR A 73 -1.80 -14.66 -24.83
N GLU A 74 -2.58 -15.44 -25.58
CA GLU A 74 -4.00 -15.20 -25.78
C GLU A 74 -4.78 -15.30 -24.46
N LYS A 75 -4.50 -16.30 -23.63
CA LYS A 75 -5.11 -16.47 -22.29
C LYS A 75 -4.80 -15.30 -21.36
N ILE A 76 -3.57 -14.79 -21.33
CA ILE A 76 -3.24 -13.59 -20.54
C ILE A 76 -4.08 -12.40 -21.00
N GLN A 77 -4.19 -12.20 -22.31
CA GLN A 77 -4.98 -11.12 -22.87
C GLN A 77 -6.49 -11.27 -22.61
N GLU A 78 -7.04 -12.49 -22.66
CA GLU A 78 -8.42 -12.77 -22.34
C GLU A 78 -8.74 -12.41 -20.89
N PHE A 79 -7.89 -12.84 -19.96
CA PHE A 79 -8.02 -12.48 -18.55
C PHE A 79 -7.97 -10.96 -18.36
N GLY A 80 -6.99 -10.29 -18.96
CA GLY A 80 -6.84 -8.84 -18.87
C GLY A 80 -8.03 -8.05 -19.43
N ARG A 81 -8.72 -8.57 -20.46
CA ARG A 81 -9.90 -7.90 -21.03
C ARG A 81 -11.15 -8.05 -20.17
N ALA A 82 -11.31 -9.18 -19.50
CA ALA A 82 -12.53 -9.50 -18.76
C ALA A 82 -12.25 -10.43 -17.56
N PRO A 83 -11.51 -9.96 -16.54
CA PRO A 83 -11.07 -10.81 -15.41
C PRO A 83 -12.25 -11.44 -14.65
N THR A 84 -13.36 -10.73 -14.56
CA THR A 84 -14.57 -11.22 -13.89
C THR A 84 -15.19 -12.46 -14.53
N ARG A 85 -14.98 -12.67 -15.84
CA ARG A 85 -15.43 -13.90 -16.53
C ARG A 85 -14.69 -15.14 -16.05
N PHE A 86 -13.52 -14.96 -15.44
CA PHE A 86 -12.66 -16.01 -14.93
C PHE A 86 -12.67 -16.08 -13.39
N GLY A 87 -13.70 -15.48 -12.77
CA GLY A 87 -13.94 -15.54 -11.33
C GLY A 87 -13.18 -14.51 -10.52
N PHE A 88 -12.50 -13.53 -11.15
CA PHE A 88 -11.82 -12.46 -10.44
C PHE A 88 -12.84 -11.45 -9.89
N ASP A 89 -12.71 -11.06 -8.62
CA ASP A 89 -13.64 -10.13 -7.97
C ASP A 89 -13.55 -8.74 -8.62
N PRO A 90 -14.66 -8.11 -9.03
CA PRO A 90 -14.64 -6.76 -9.57
C PRO A 90 -14.33 -5.67 -8.55
N LYS A 91 -14.42 -5.94 -7.25
CA LYS A 91 -14.07 -4.96 -6.21
C LYS A 91 -12.55 -4.84 -6.10
N TYR A 92 -12.08 -3.61 -6.02
CA TYR A 92 -10.68 -3.36 -5.69
C TYR A 92 -10.51 -3.33 -4.17
N ASP A 93 -9.61 -4.13 -3.67
CA ASP A 93 -9.11 -4.07 -2.30
C ASP A 93 -7.60 -4.26 -2.31
N ALA A 94 -6.86 -3.29 -1.76
CA ALA A 94 -5.41 -3.31 -1.78
C ALA A 94 -4.79 -4.50 -1.01
N PHE A 95 -5.56 -5.17 -0.16
CA PHE A 95 -5.09 -6.26 0.71
C PHE A 95 -5.51 -7.65 0.25
N SER A 96 -6.68 -7.78 -0.34
CA SER A 96 -7.29 -9.07 -0.66
C SER A 96 -7.67 -9.24 -2.12
N ASN A 97 -7.61 -8.17 -2.92
CA ASN A 97 -7.93 -8.19 -4.34
C ASN A 97 -7.23 -7.05 -5.08
N GLY A 98 -5.92 -6.99 -4.94
CA GLY A 98 -5.06 -5.94 -5.46
C GLY A 98 -4.33 -6.31 -6.76
N CYS A 99 -3.28 -5.55 -7.04
CA CYS A 99 -2.48 -5.72 -8.24
C CYS A 99 -1.73 -7.06 -8.28
N THR A 100 -1.34 -7.61 -7.13
CA THR A 100 -0.67 -8.92 -7.02
C THR A 100 -1.63 -10.06 -7.36
N ASP A 101 -2.84 -10.03 -6.81
CA ASP A 101 -3.87 -11.04 -7.05
C ASP A 101 -4.27 -11.09 -8.53
N PHE A 102 -4.46 -9.93 -9.14
CA PHE A 102 -4.74 -9.81 -10.57
C PHE A 102 -3.61 -10.39 -11.43
N THR A 103 -2.36 -10.02 -11.13
CA THR A 103 -1.22 -10.50 -11.89
C THR A 103 -1.08 -12.01 -11.81
N TRP A 104 -1.20 -12.59 -10.60
CA TRP A 104 -1.18 -14.05 -10.44
C TRP A 104 -2.40 -14.73 -11.03
N GLY A 105 -3.58 -14.13 -10.96
CA GLY A 105 -4.77 -14.61 -11.63
C GLY A 105 -4.57 -14.78 -13.14
N ALA A 106 -3.99 -13.77 -13.79
CA ALA A 106 -3.68 -13.82 -15.23
C ALA A 106 -2.61 -14.87 -15.58
N LEU A 107 -1.54 -14.95 -14.78
CA LEU A 107 -0.49 -15.97 -14.94
C LEU A 107 -1.03 -17.38 -14.77
N ASN A 108 -1.78 -17.63 -13.71
CA ASN A 108 -2.41 -18.92 -13.43
C ASN A 108 -3.39 -19.33 -14.53
N HIS A 109 -4.19 -18.39 -15.05
CA HIS A 109 -5.11 -18.63 -16.17
C HIS A 109 -4.37 -19.09 -17.43
N ALA A 110 -3.18 -18.54 -17.66
CA ALA A 110 -2.30 -18.94 -18.76
C ALA A 110 -1.48 -20.22 -18.49
N GLY A 111 -1.62 -20.84 -17.33
CA GLY A 111 -0.85 -22.01 -16.94
C GLY A 111 0.59 -21.72 -16.52
N LEU A 112 0.89 -20.47 -16.22
CA LEU A 112 2.18 -20.01 -15.71
C LEU A 112 2.13 -19.94 -14.18
N HIS A 113 2.41 -21.04 -13.52
CA HIS A 113 2.27 -21.17 -12.08
C HIS A 113 3.58 -20.93 -11.33
N ALA A 114 3.49 -20.35 -10.14
CA ALA A 114 4.56 -20.45 -9.16
C ALA A 114 4.81 -21.93 -8.81
N ASN A 115 6.05 -22.27 -8.49
CA ASN A 115 6.39 -23.64 -8.16
C ASN A 115 6.93 -23.74 -6.73
N VAL A 116 6.51 -24.78 -6.01
CA VAL A 116 7.09 -25.19 -4.73
C VAL A 116 7.96 -26.42 -5.01
N GLY A 117 9.26 -26.21 -5.15
CA GLY A 117 10.15 -27.23 -5.69
C GLY A 117 9.76 -27.60 -7.14
N PRO A 118 9.55 -28.89 -7.50
CA PRO A 118 9.15 -29.29 -8.83
C PRO A 118 7.63 -29.15 -9.11
N VAL A 119 6.81 -28.84 -8.09
CA VAL A 119 5.35 -28.92 -8.17
C VAL A 119 4.73 -27.54 -8.43
N PRO A 120 3.89 -27.41 -9.48
CA PRO A 120 3.14 -26.17 -9.74
C PRO A 120 2.10 -25.91 -8.65
N PHE A 121 2.09 -24.68 -8.13
CA PHE A 121 1.08 -24.21 -7.17
C PHE A 121 0.02 -23.40 -7.91
N LYS A 122 -1.01 -24.09 -8.41
CA LYS A 122 -2.07 -23.52 -9.26
C LYS A 122 -2.97 -22.48 -8.58
N GLY A 123 -3.05 -22.50 -7.26
CA GLY A 123 -3.86 -21.57 -6.47
C GLY A 123 -3.05 -20.46 -5.80
N PHE A 124 -1.85 -20.13 -6.32
CA PHE A 124 -1.08 -19.05 -5.75
C PHE A 124 -1.67 -17.70 -6.15
N GLU A 125 -2.20 -16.96 -5.18
CA GLU A 125 -2.84 -15.66 -5.38
C GLU A 125 -1.85 -14.49 -5.22
N GLY A 126 -0.63 -14.78 -4.75
CA GLY A 126 0.38 -13.77 -4.49
C GLY A 126 0.57 -13.46 -3.02
N ILE A 127 1.51 -12.57 -2.77
CA ILE A 127 1.78 -11.99 -1.46
C ILE A 127 1.51 -10.50 -1.58
N LEU A 128 0.80 -9.93 -0.62
CA LEU A 128 0.37 -8.52 -0.61
C LEU A 128 1.49 -7.54 -1.01
N GLN A 129 2.69 -7.75 -0.50
CA GLN A 129 3.83 -6.91 -0.84
C GLN A 129 4.46 -7.34 -2.18
N PRO A 130 4.42 -6.50 -3.24
CA PRO A 130 4.91 -6.88 -4.58
C PRO A 130 6.31 -7.47 -4.61
N THR A 131 7.26 -6.91 -3.85
CA THR A 131 8.66 -7.39 -3.81
C THR A 131 8.81 -8.79 -3.19
N LYS A 132 7.89 -9.22 -2.34
CA LYS A 132 7.89 -10.57 -1.76
C LYS A 132 7.45 -11.66 -2.75
N ASN A 133 6.88 -11.25 -3.90
CA ASN A 133 6.52 -12.18 -4.96
C ASN A 133 7.70 -12.57 -5.86
N ILE A 134 8.85 -11.92 -5.75
CA ILE A 134 10.03 -12.19 -6.60
C ILE A 134 10.41 -13.67 -6.61
N PRO A 135 10.56 -14.37 -5.47
CA PRO A 135 10.90 -15.80 -5.49
C PRO A 135 9.86 -16.67 -6.21
N ALA A 136 8.57 -16.32 -6.06
CA ALA A 136 7.49 -17.02 -6.74
C ALA A 136 7.53 -16.77 -8.26
N ILE A 137 7.80 -15.53 -8.69
CA ILE A 137 7.99 -15.19 -10.11
C ILE A 137 9.19 -15.93 -10.68
N GLU A 138 10.30 -16.01 -9.95
CA GLU A 138 11.52 -16.73 -10.38
C GLU A 138 11.27 -18.24 -10.49
N SER A 139 10.37 -18.78 -9.69
CA SER A 139 10.04 -20.21 -9.71
C SER A 139 9.21 -20.64 -10.93
N ILE A 140 8.58 -19.71 -11.66
CA ILE A 140 7.82 -20.04 -12.87
C ILE A 140 8.75 -20.69 -13.90
N LYS A 141 8.39 -21.87 -14.36
CA LYS A 141 9.15 -22.54 -15.44
C LYS A 141 8.85 -21.85 -16.77
N ALA A 142 9.91 -21.34 -17.43
CA ALA A 142 9.76 -20.77 -18.75
C ALA A 142 9.34 -21.86 -19.75
N PRO A 143 8.29 -21.65 -20.56
CA PRO A 143 7.86 -22.64 -21.57
C PRO A 143 8.96 -22.93 -22.62
N PHE A 144 9.79 -21.93 -22.91
CA PHE A 144 10.94 -22.02 -23.82
C PHE A 144 12.20 -21.61 -23.03
N PRO A 145 12.83 -22.54 -22.27
CA PRO A 145 13.92 -22.17 -21.37
C PRO A 145 15.16 -21.64 -22.06
N ASP A 146 15.41 -22.06 -23.30
CA ASP A 146 16.58 -21.67 -24.10
C ASP A 146 16.34 -20.42 -24.97
N SER A 147 15.23 -19.72 -24.79
CA SER A 147 14.92 -18.53 -25.57
C SER A 147 15.78 -17.33 -25.19
N ASP A 148 16.33 -16.63 -26.17
CA ASP A 148 17.05 -15.37 -26.02
C ASP A 148 16.17 -14.21 -25.50
N LEU A 149 14.84 -14.36 -25.54
CA LEU A 149 13.90 -13.40 -24.97
C LEU A 149 13.80 -13.48 -23.44
N ASN A 150 14.21 -14.58 -22.86
CA ASN A 150 14.17 -14.76 -21.42
C ASN A 150 15.26 -13.90 -20.76
N LYS A 151 14.82 -12.98 -19.89
CA LYS A 151 15.75 -12.11 -19.17
C LYS A 151 15.19 -11.70 -17.80
N VAL A 152 16.10 -11.33 -16.94
CA VAL A 152 15.80 -10.73 -15.62
C VAL A 152 16.46 -9.36 -15.57
N GLU A 153 15.69 -8.38 -15.13
CA GLU A 153 16.15 -7.03 -14.90
C GLU A 153 15.98 -6.69 -13.42
N ARG A 154 16.99 -6.03 -12.85
CA ARG A 154 16.98 -5.56 -11.46
C ARG A 154 17.53 -4.15 -11.43
N ASN A 155 16.77 -3.23 -10.87
CA ASN A 155 17.19 -1.85 -10.63
C ASN A 155 17.33 -1.60 -9.13
N PRO A 156 18.09 -0.57 -8.72
CA PRO A 156 18.16 -0.20 -7.31
C PRO A 156 16.77 0.10 -6.74
N MET A 157 16.55 -0.27 -5.47
CA MET A 157 15.35 0.14 -4.76
C MET A 157 15.34 1.66 -4.66
N PRO A 158 14.29 2.35 -5.14
CA PRO A 158 14.20 3.80 -5.00
C PRO A 158 14.05 4.19 -3.54
N GLU A 159 14.59 5.35 -3.18
CA GLU A 159 14.32 5.95 -1.88
C GLU A 159 12.83 6.20 -1.70
N ARG A 160 12.33 5.92 -0.51
CA ARG A 160 10.92 6.12 -0.17
C ARG A 160 10.77 7.45 0.54
N ASP A 161 9.95 8.34 -0.01
CA ASP A 161 9.51 9.56 0.66
C ASP A 161 8.06 9.41 1.12
N TRP A 162 7.88 9.17 2.41
CA TRP A 162 6.57 8.99 3.06
C TRP A 162 5.66 10.20 2.92
N LYS A 163 6.26 11.41 2.80
CA LYS A 163 5.52 12.68 2.73
C LYS A 163 4.68 12.80 1.47
N GLN A 164 5.03 12.07 0.41
CA GLN A 164 4.30 12.07 -0.85
C GLN A 164 2.89 11.46 -0.73
N PHE A 165 2.69 10.58 0.25
CA PHE A 165 1.46 9.79 0.41
C PHE A 165 0.49 10.39 1.43
N LEU A 166 0.91 11.42 2.14
CA LEU A 166 0.05 12.07 3.13
C LEU A 166 -0.83 13.09 2.42
N LEU A 167 -2.13 12.77 2.34
CA LEU A 167 -3.12 13.50 1.55
C LEU A 167 -3.42 14.91 2.08
N SER A 168 -3.18 15.19 3.37
CA SER A 168 -3.45 16.46 4.01
C SER A 168 -2.19 17.09 4.62
N GLU A 169 -2.18 18.43 4.75
CA GLU A 169 -1.12 19.14 5.47
C GLU A 169 -1.05 18.71 6.94
N ASN A 170 -2.20 18.43 7.56
CA ASN A 170 -2.26 17.92 8.93
C ASN A 170 -1.60 16.55 9.07
N ASP A 171 -1.82 15.65 8.11
CA ASP A 171 -1.20 14.32 8.11
C ASP A 171 0.33 14.43 7.96
N ARG A 172 0.79 15.33 7.10
CA ARG A 172 2.24 15.59 6.93
C ARG A 172 2.85 16.14 8.21
N ALA A 173 2.21 17.15 8.80
CA ALA A 173 2.67 17.73 10.06
C ALA A 173 2.71 16.69 11.19
N MET A 174 1.68 15.84 11.32
CA MET A 174 1.62 14.78 12.31
C MET A 174 2.71 13.73 12.07
N MET A 175 2.94 13.29 10.83
CA MET A 175 4.01 12.36 10.50
C MET A 175 5.39 12.93 10.82
N ASP A 176 5.64 14.20 10.51
CA ASP A 176 6.90 14.88 10.87
C ASP A 176 7.09 14.96 12.39
N GLN A 177 6.02 15.12 13.16
CA GLN A 177 6.06 15.10 14.63
C GLN A 177 6.40 13.70 15.15
N VAL A 178 5.75 12.67 14.61
CA VAL A 178 6.04 11.26 14.96
C VAL A 178 7.50 10.92 14.62
N ASN A 179 7.97 11.28 13.42
CA ASN A 179 9.36 11.03 13.01
C ASN A 179 10.37 11.67 13.98
N ARG A 180 10.14 12.95 14.37
CA ARG A 180 10.99 13.60 15.37
C ARG A 180 10.95 12.93 16.72
N GLY A 181 9.75 12.48 17.15
CA GLY A 181 9.55 11.77 18.40
C GLY A 181 10.31 10.44 18.44
N VAL A 182 10.20 9.64 17.38
CA VAL A 182 10.92 8.35 17.25
C VAL A 182 12.43 8.57 17.17
N ALA A 183 12.89 9.56 16.39
CA ALA A 183 14.33 9.88 16.31
C ALA A 183 14.90 10.32 17.67
N SER A 184 14.13 11.11 18.44
CA SER A 184 14.51 11.50 19.81
C SER A 184 14.57 10.29 20.74
N LEU A 185 13.62 9.36 20.60
CA LEU A 185 13.58 8.11 21.35
C LEU A 185 14.81 7.25 21.05
N ASP A 186 15.16 7.04 19.76
CA ASP A 186 16.35 6.32 19.35
C ASP A 186 17.62 6.96 19.92
N ALA A 187 17.75 8.27 19.78
CA ALA A 187 18.90 9.01 20.31
C ALA A 187 19.05 8.85 21.83
N SER A 188 17.95 8.89 22.59
CA SER A 188 17.95 8.71 24.04
C SER A 188 18.41 7.29 24.48
N HIS A 189 18.32 6.30 23.56
CA HIS A 189 18.78 4.93 23.76
C HIS A 189 20.10 4.63 23.05
N GLY A 190 20.80 5.66 22.53
CA GLY A 190 22.07 5.51 21.83
C GLY A 190 21.96 4.77 20.50
N ARG A 191 20.79 4.78 19.87
CA ARG A 191 20.52 4.17 18.57
C ARG A 191 20.50 5.21 17.46
N SER A 192 20.84 4.79 16.27
CA SER A 192 20.53 5.53 15.04
C SER A 192 19.22 5.02 14.44
N PRO A 193 18.44 5.88 13.78
CA PRO A 193 17.23 5.43 13.07
C PRO A 193 17.54 4.29 12.08
N ASP A 194 16.70 3.28 12.09
CA ASP A 194 16.82 2.08 11.27
C ASP A 194 15.43 1.68 10.70
N GLU A 195 15.35 0.52 10.04
CA GLU A 195 14.09 0.00 9.48
C GLU A 195 13.01 -0.21 10.55
N ALA A 196 13.39 -0.55 11.79
CA ALA A 196 12.43 -0.69 12.89
C ALA A 196 11.89 0.67 13.32
N SER A 197 12.73 1.71 13.31
CA SER A 197 12.31 3.10 13.56
C SER A 197 11.32 3.58 12.50
N GLU A 198 11.56 3.25 11.22
CA GLU A 198 10.67 3.58 10.12
C GLU A 198 9.29 2.90 10.27
N ARG A 199 9.28 1.61 10.62
CA ARG A 199 8.04 0.87 10.91
C ARG A 199 7.29 1.46 12.08
N MET A 200 8.00 1.81 13.14
CA MET A 200 7.43 2.47 14.31
C MET A 200 6.79 3.81 13.95
N CYS A 201 7.42 4.62 13.11
CA CYS A 201 6.83 5.87 12.63
C CYS A 201 5.48 5.64 11.92
N GLY A 202 5.41 4.70 11.00
CA GLY A 202 4.16 4.35 10.32
C GLY A 202 3.07 3.89 11.29
N SER A 203 3.42 2.99 12.22
CA SER A 203 2.49 2.44 13.21
C SER A 203 1.96 3.52 14.16
N LEU A 204 2.83 4.41 14.64
CA LEU A 204 2.45 5.48 15.56
C LEU A 204 1.62 6.58 14.90
N PHE A 205 1.90 6.88 13.64
CA PHE A 205 1.06 7.78 12.86
C PHE A 205 -0.36 7.22 12.71
N CYS A 206 -0.48 5.94 12.35
CA CYS A 206 -1.77 5.27 12.24
C CYS A 206 -2.50 5.27 13.59
N LEU A 207 -1.81 4.91 14.67
CA LEU A 207 -2.35 4.91 16.05
C LEU A 207 -2.89 6.29 16.44
N ALA A 208 -2.14 7.37 16.14
CA ALA A 208 -2.57 8.73 16.44
C ALA A 208 -3.87 9.09 15.71
N LYS A 209 -3.96 8.79 14.40
CA LYS A 209 -5.17 9.02 13.60
C LYS A 209 -6.36 8.21 14.09
N GLU A 210 -6.17 6.94 14.41
CA GLU A 210 -7.22 6.04 14.90
C GLU A 210 -7.83 6.53 16.21
N ASN A 211 -7.00 7.13 17.06
CA ASN A 211 -7.42 7.67 18.37
C ASN A 211 -7.79 9.15 18.33
N GLY A 212 -7.92 9.74 17.14
CA GLY A 212 -8.40 11.11 16.96
C GLY A 212 -7.44 12.20 17.44
N LEU A 213 -6.15 11.90 17.60
CA LEU A 213 -5.15 12.92 17.86
C LEU A 213 -5.01 13.83 16.64
N SER A 214 -4.93 15.14 16.87
CA SER A 214 -4.69 16.12 15.81
C SER A 214 -3.22 16.48 15.63
N ARG A 215 -2.38 16.11 16.60
CA ARG A 215 -0.92 16.27 16.58
C ARG A 215 -0.26 15.28 17.54
N VAL A 216 1.05 15.11 17.43
CA VAL A 216 1.87 14.30 18.34
C VAL A 216 2.99 15.17 18.92
N ASP A 217 2.87 15.53 20.19
CA ASP A 217 3.85 16.34 20.87
C ASP A 217 4.99 15.50 21.47
N HIS A 218 4.68 14.25 21.93
CA HIS A 218 5.66 13.34 22.51
C HIS A 218 5.47 11.90 22.03
N VAL A 219 6.60 11.19 21.89
CA VAL A 219 6.67 9.73 21.74
C VAL A 219 7.45 9.18 22.93
N LEU A 220 6.83 8.33 23.72
CA LEU A 220 7.39 7.87 24.99
C LEU A 220 7.27 6.34 25.10
N LEU A 221 8.25 5.72 25.78
CA LEU A 221 8.14 4.31 26.19
C LEU A 221 7.50 4.20 27.58
N SER A 222 6.85 3.05 27.84
CA SER A 222 6.37 2.72 29.19
C SER A 222 7.52 2.59 30.16
N GLY A 223 7.29 3.02 31.39
CA GLY A 223 8.15 2.67 32.52
C GLY A 223 8.20 1.15 32.77
N PRO A 224 8.99 0.70 33.75
CA PRO A 224 9.02 -0.70 34.16
C PRO A 224 7.63 -1.21 34.57
N ASN A 225 7.24 -2.38 34.05
CA ASN A 225 6.03 -3.09 34.49
C ASN A 225 6.28 -3.83 35.81
N ALA A 226 5.29 -4.55 36.30
CA ALA A 226 5.37 -5.34 37.54
C ALA A 226 6.48 -6.42 37.51
N GLU A 227 6.92 -6.81 36.32
CA GLU A 227 7.98 -7.80 36.08
C GLU A 227 9.35 -7.14 35.86
N GLY A 228 9.44 -5.81 35.94
CA GLY A 228 10.67 -5.03 35.77
C GLY A 228 11.03 -4.71 34.33
N HIS A 229 10.20 -5.04 33.34
CA HIS A 229 10.44 -4.75 31.93
C HIS A 229 9.97 -3.33 31.58
N ALA A 230 10.89 -2.46 31.18
CA ALA A 230 10.59 -1.13 30.64
C ALA A 230 10.39 -1.21 29.11
N GLY A 231 9.67 -0.22 28.55
CA GLY A 231 9.53 -0.08 27.10
C GLY A 231 8.65 -1.12 26.41
N THR A 232 7.79 -1.84 27.16
CA THR A 232 6.87 -2.83 26.58
C THR A 232 5.82 -2.19 25.69
N ASN A 233 5.41 -0.94 25.99
CA ASN A 233 4.50 -0.15 25.18
C ASN A 233 5.17 1.17 24.76
N VAL A 234 4.78 1.65 23.60
CA VAL A 234 5.09 2.97 23.09
C VAL A 234 3.83 3.82 23.04
N PHE A 235 3.94 5.08 23.40
CA PHE A 235 2.85 6.05 23.49
C PHE A 235 3.07 7.19 22.50
N VAL A 236 1.98 7.65 21.89
CA VAL A 236 1.86 8.97 21.27
C VAL A 236 1.01 9.85 22.19
N VAL A 237 1.49 11.07 22.43
CA VAL A 237 0.85 12.01 23.37
C VAL A 237 0.65 13.35 22.68
N GLN A 238 -0.56 13.89 22.82
CA GLN A 238 -0.92 15.25 22.44
C GLN A 238 -1.12 16.07 23.70
N GLY A 239 -0.32 17.10 23.91
CA GLY A 239 -0.25 17.90 25.12
C GLY A 239 0.90 17.50 26.02
N GLU A 240 1.05 18.22 27.14
CA GLU A 240 2.10 17.93 28.11
C GLU A 240 1.78 16.67 28.93
N PRO A 241 2.72 15.72 29.08
CA PRO A 241 2.49 14.46 29.79
C PRO A 241 2.04 14.63 31.26
N SER A 242 2.37 15.76 31.88
CA SER A 242 1.98 16.14 33.25
C SER A 242 0.58 16.74 33.33
N ASP A 243 -0.04 17.14 32.22
CA ASP A 243 -1.39 17.69 32.19
C ASP A 243 -2.42 16.55 32.19
N PRO A 244 -3.35 16.46 33.18
CA PRO A 244 -4.40 15.45 33.20
C PRO A 244 -5.30 15.44 31.94
N ALA A 245 -5.37 16.55 31.22
CA ALA A 245 -6.20 16.70 30.01
C ALA A 245 -5.49 16.26 28.72
N HIS A 246 -4.23 15.76 28.79
CA HIS A 246 -3.54 15.29 27.63
C HIS A 246 -4.25 14.09 26.97
N LEU A 247 -4.27 14.02 25.65
CA LEU A 247 -4.71 12.85 24.90
C LEU A 247 -3.51 11.92 24.69
N ARG A 248 -3.74 10.62 24.81
CA ARG A 248 -2.70 9.62 24.57
C ARG A 248 -3.28 8.35 23.99
N ALA A 249 -2.49 7.71 23.14
CA ALA A 249 -2.74 6.35 22.68
C ALA A 249 -1.46 5.52 22.81
N SER A 250 -1.60 4.20 22.93
CA SER A 250 -0.46 3.30 23.07
C SER A 250 -0.67 2.00 22.34
N MET A 251 0.44 1.38 21.98
CA MET A 251 0.49 0.03 21.43
C MET A 251 1.75 -0.71 21.91
N PRO A 252 1.81 -2.05 21.78
CA PRO A 252 3.02 -2.79 22.08
C PRO A 252 4.19 -2.32 21.21
N THR A 253 5.34 -2.03 21.83
CA THR A 253 6.53 -1.55 21.13
C THR A 253 6.99 -2.54 20.05
N ALA A 254 6.94 -3.84 20.35
CA ALA A 254 7.29 -4.89 19.40
C ALA A 254 6.38 -4.87 18.17
N THR A 255 5.07 -4.67 18.35
CA THR A 255 4.12 -4.54 17.24
C THR A 255 4.44 -3.31 16.40
N ALA A 256 4.69 -2.15 17.04
CA ALA A 256 5.04 -0.92 16.33
C ALA A 256 6.30 -1.08 15.47
N ALA A 257 7.32 -1.75 16.00
CA ALA A 257 8.60 -1.97 15.30
C ALA A 257 8.57 -3.09 14.24
N GLN A 258 7.56 -3.96 14.26
CA GLN A 258 7.44 -5.10 13.34
C GLN A 258 6.40 -4.90 12.24
N THR A 259 5.37 -4.07 12.47
CA THR A 259 4.32 -3.83 11.48
C THR A 259 4.92 -3.14 10.24
N PRO A 260 4.80 -3.74 9.07
CA PRO A 260 5.31 -3.14 7.85
C PRO A 260 4.68 -1.76 7.60
N VAL A 261 5.49 -0.80 7.16
CA VAL A 261 5.02 0.60 6.99
C VAL A 261 3.84 0.68 6.02
N HIS A 262 3.84 -0.11 4.95
CA HIS A 262 2.75 -0.11 3.99
C HIS A 262 1.41 -0.55 4.60
N GLU A 263 1.41 -1.46 5.57
CA GLU A 263 0.20 -1.87 6.30
C GLU A 263 -0.34 -0.72 7.14
N SER A 264 0.55 -0.03 7.88
CA SER A 264 0.19 1.14 8.68
C SER A 264 -0.36 2.27 7.80
N MET A 265 0.28 2.56 6.65
CA MET A 265 -0.16 3.60 5.74
C MET A 265 -1.50 3.29 5.09
N ALA A 266 -1.72 2.05 4.68
CA ALA A 266 -3.00 1.63 4.12
C ALA A 266 -4.14 1.68 5.15
N GLN A 267 -3.84 1.39 6.42
CA GLN A 267 -4.82 1.59 7.51
C GLN A 267 -5.11 3.07 7.74
N ALA A 268 -4.09 3.93 7.74
CA ALA A 268 -4.24 5.37 7.87
C ALA A 268 -5.07 5.98 6.72
N GLU A 269 -4.90 5.49 5.49
CA GLU A 269 -5.71 5.90 4.35
C GLU A 269 -7.19 5.52 4.53
N ARG A 270 -7.48 4.29 4.98
CA ARG A 270 -8.86 3.88 5.30
C ARG A 270 -9.50 4.77 6.36
N LEU A 271 -8.76 5.10 7.42
CA LEU A 271 -9.24 6.01 8.46
C LEU A 271 -9.57 7.37 7.88
N THR A 272 -8.73 7.92 7.00
CA THR A 272 -8.99 9.19 6.31
C THR A 272 -10.26 9.12 5.46
N GLN A 273 -10.45 8.05 4.69
CA GLN A 273 -11.63 7.86 3.86
C GLN A 273 -12.90 7.74 4.72
N THR A 274 -12.84 6.99 5.82
CA THR A 274 -13.96 6.84 6.76
C THR A 274 -14.32 8.18 7.41
N GLN A 275 -13.34 8.96 7.86
CA GLN A 275 -13.54 10.29 8.44
C GLN A 275 -14.17 11.26 7.44
N GLN A 276 -13.72 11.25 6.18
CA GLN A 276 -14.30 12.06 5.11
C GLN A 276 -15.75 11.68 4.82
N GLN A 277 -16.08 10.38 4.83
CA GLN A 277 -17.45 9.90 4.63
C GLN A 277 -18.38 10.36 5.77
N VAL A 278 -17.92 10.23 7.01
CA VAL A 278 -18.69 10.69 8.19
C VAL A 278 -18.92 12.20 8.14
N ALA A 279 -17.89 12.99 7.80
CA ALA A 279 -18.02 14.44 7.66
C ALA A 279 -19.02 14.80 6.57
N GLN A 280 -18.97 14.17 5.40
CA GLN A 280 -19.93 14.39 4.32
C GLN A 280 -21.37 14.04 4.71
N GLN A 281 -21.58 12.96 5.46
CA GLN A 281 -22.90 12.58 5.95
C GLN A 281 -23.45 13.59 6.95
N GLN A 282 -22.60 14.11 7.84
CA GLN A 282 -22.97 15.15 8.80
C GLN A 282 -23.35 16.45 8.10
N ASP A 283 -22.57 16.89 7.10
CA ASP A 283 -22.88 18.07 6.31
C ASP A 283 -24.22 17.91 5.57
N HIS A 284 -24.44 16.76 4.95
CA HIS A 284 -25.72 16.47 4.29
C HIS A 284 -26.91 16.49 5.27
N ALA A 285 -26.76 15.93 6.45
CA ALA A 285 -27.80 15.93 7.48
C ALA A 285 -28.11 17.34 7.97
N GLN A 286 -27.07 18.16 8.20
CA GLN A 286 -27.28 19.59 8.59
C GLN A 286 -27.97 20.39 7.50
N VAL A 287 -27.61 20.21 6.24
CA VAL A 287 -28.28 20.90 5.11
C VAL A 287 -29.75 20.49 5.02
N GLN A 288 -30.07 19.19 5.18
CA GLN A 288 -31.46 18.72 5.18
C GLN A 288 -32.25 19.28 6.37
N GLU A 289 -31.67 19.36 7.55
CA GLU A 289 -32.31 19.93 8.74
C GLU A 289 -32.59 21.44 8.58
N GLN A 290 -31.64 22.19 8.03
CA GLN A 290 -31.81 23.61 7.70
C GLN A 290 -32.92 23.84 6.66
N GLN A 291 -33.00 23.03 5.61
CA GLN A 291 -34.05 23.08 4.60
C GLN A 291 -35.41 22.75 5.20
N ALA A 292 -35.48 21.70 6.05
CA ALA A 292 -36.72 21.34 6.73
C ALA A 292 -37.19 22.43 7.74
N ALA A 293 -36.24 23.10 8.41
CA ALA A 293 -36.55 24.22 9.29
C ALA A 293 -37.06 25.45 8.52
N ALA A 294 -36.44 25.75 7.37
CA ALA A 294 -36.90 26.88 6.50
C ALA A 294 -38.32 26.65 5.95
N LEU A 295 -38.65 25.40 5.57
CA LEU A 295 -40.00 25.04 5.08
C LEU A 295 -41.09 25.09 6.17
N ARG A 296 -40.71 25.04 7.46
CA ARG A 296 -41.67 25.15 8.58
C ARG A 296 -41.93 26.58 9.01
N MET A 297 -41.13 27.54 8.56
CA MET A 297 -41.24 28.97 8.93
C MET A 297 -41.82 29.83 7.81
N GLY A 298 -42.09 29.28 6.64
CA GLY A 298 -42.79 29.93 5.52
C GLY A 298 -44.19 29.37 5.35
#